data_fcea3d57b3047cb41395795d750ac058
#
_entry.id   fcea3d57b3047cb41395795d750ac058
#
_cell.length_a   1.000
_cell.length_b   1.000
_cell.length_c   1.000
_cell.angle_alpha   90.00
_cell.angle_beta   90.00
_cell.angle_gamma   90.00
#
_symmetry.space_group_name_H-M   'P 1'
#
loop_
_entity.id
_entity.type
_entity.pdbx_description
1 polymer ?
#
loop_
_entity_poly.entity_id
_entity_poly.type
_entity_poly.pdbx_seq_one_letter_code
_entity_poly.pdbx_strand_id
1 'polypeptide(L)'
;FLAELEMFKLMDKLGVSAADTPLTLNEVKAEEINPVEVPVNDENIDYICNLKSCYYLFEDNILQVLDNSTIYTTENTDYILRFFTSDCKKSTNAAKSHYRFAFANNSELKNVEYDAEICGYLLNASSSDYSVDKLCSEYQVHYYSEHENFKDLLSLRPLLAEALIPQLESEGLIPLLRDIEM
;
A
#
# COMPACT_ATOMS: atom_id res chain seq x y z
N PHE A 1 3.98 4.44 -27.30
CA PHE A 1 5.46 4.58 -27.37
C PHE A 1 5.95 6.00 -27.07
N LEU A 2 5.50 7.06 -27.82
CA LEU A 2 5.96 8.44 -27.56
C LEU A 2 5.38 9.03 -26.25
N ALA A 3 4.16 8.64 -25.86
CA ALA A 3 3.57 9.02 -24.58
C ALA A 3 4.27 8.33 -23.40
N GLU A 4 4.72 7.08 -23.58
CA GLU A 4 5.49 6.33 -22.59
C GLU A 4 6.87 6.96 -22.33
N LEU A 5 7.41 7.70 -23.28
CA LEU A 5 8.67 8.41 -23.18
C LEU A 5 8.50 9.88 -22.74
N GLU A 6 7.29 10.29 -22.31
CA GLU A 6 6.96 11.67 -21.91
C GLU A 6 7.34 12.75 -22.95
N MET A 7 7.39 12.38 -24.23
CA MET A 7 7.79 13.29 -25.30
C MET A 7 6.61 14.11 -25.84
N PHE A 8 5.83 14.73 -24.96
CA PHE A 8 4.59 15.49 -25.29
C PHE A 8 4.81 16.58 -26.34
N LYS A 9 5.93 17.29 -26.27
CA LYS A 9 6.27 18.31 -27.30
C LYS A 9 6.53 17.74 -28.68
N LEU A 10 6.90 16.47 -28.79
CA LEU A 10 7.09 15.79 -30.06
C LEU A 10 5.76 15.28 -30.60
N MET A 11 4.85 14.85 -29.72
CA MET A 11 3.49 14.46 -30.10
C MET A 11 2.72 15.61 -30.71
N ASP A 12 2.78 16.80 -30.11
CA ASP A 12 2.18 18.02 -30.66
C ASP A 12 2.70 18.36 -32.07
N LYS A 13 4.00 18.22 -32.29
CA LYS A 13 4.60 18.48 -33.61
C LYS A 13 4.23 17.46 -34.69
N LEU A 14 3.93 16.24 -34.27
CA LEU A 14 3.54 15.15 -35.17
C LEU A 14 2.02 15.08 -35.38
N GLY A 15 1.25 15.94 -34.70
CA GLY A 15 -0.21 15.95 -34.81
C GLY A 15 -0.87 14.66 -34.25
N VAL A 16 -0.16 13.94 -33.38
CA VAL A 16 -0.67 12.74 -32.72
C VAL A 16 -1.24 13.14 -31.38
N SER A 17 -2.57 13.13 -31.27
CA SER A 17 -3.26 13.38 -30.03
C SER A 17 -3.16 12.15 -29.12
N ALA A 18 -2.93 12.38 -27.82
CA ALA A 18 -2.99 11.32 -26.80
C ALA A 18 -4.39 10.66 -26.70
N ALA A 19 -5.39 11.26 -27.34
CA ALA A 19 -6.78 10.79 -27.35
C ALA A 19 -7.03 9.60 -28.28
N ASP A 20 -6.09 9.25 -29.17
CA ASP A 20 -6.28 8.18 -30.17
C ASP A 20 -5.78 6.78 -29.70
N THR A 21 -5.28 6.67 -28.49
CA THR A 21 -5.03 5.37 -27.87
C THR A 21 -6.25 5.03 -27.01
N PRO A 22 -7.01 3.97 -27.29
CA PRO A 22 -8.02 3.52 -26.35
C PRO A 22 -7.30 2.95 -25.13
N LEU A 23 -6.97 3.81 -24.18
CA LEU A 23 -6.69 3.38 -22.82
C LEU A 23 -8.01 2.79 -22.32
N THR A 24 -8.14 1.48 -22.33
CA THR A 24 -9.13 0.80 -21.51
C THR A 24 -8.77 1.13 -20.07
N LEU A 25 -9.29 2.26 -19.61
CA LEU A 25 -9.39 2.54 -18.18
C LEU A 25 -10.25 1.41 -17.63
N ASN A 26 -9.61 0.43 -17.04
CA ASN A 26 -10.28 -0.43 -16.11
C ASN A 26 -10.64 0.47 -14.92
N GLU A 27 -11.74 1.20 -15.05
CA GLU A 27 -12.41 1.77 -13.89
C GLU A 27 -12.88 0.57 -13.06
N VAL A 28 -12.00 0.08 -12.21
CA VAL A 28 -12.40 -0.79 -11.12
C VAL A 28 -13.26 0.10 -10.23
N LYS A 29 -14.56 0.02 -10.39
CA LYS A 29 -15.50 0.57 -9.41
C LYS A 29 -15.22 -0.18 -8.12
N ALA A 30 -14.40 0.43 -7.24
CA ALA A 30 -14.29 -0.05 -5.89
C ALA A 30 -15.71 -0.07 -5.30
N GLU A 31 -16.13 -1.22 -4.78
CA GLU A 31 -17.38 -1.29 -4.03
C GLU A 31 -17.31 -0.21 -2.95
N GLU A 32 -18.40 0.51 -2.76
CA GLU A 32 -18.52 1.57 -1.78
C GLU A 32 -18.36 0.95 -0.38
N ILE A 33 -17.13 0.93 0.13
CA ILE A 33 -16.82 0.40 1.45
C ILE A 33 -17.06 1.52 2.44
N ASN A 34 -18.05 1.34 3.30
CA ASN A 34 -18.29 2.20 4.45
C ASN A 34 -17.50 1.63 5.65
N PRO A 35 -16.28 2.16 5.93
CA PRO A 35 -15.47 1.65 7.02
C PRO A 35 -16.09 1.97 8.38
N VAL A 36 -16.04 1.00 9.29
CA VAL A 36 -16.41 1.18 10.68
C VAL A 36 -15.12 1.26 11.49
N GLU A 37 -14.90 2.38 12.17
CA GLU A 37 -13.74 2.54 13.05
C GLU A 37 -14.04 1.96 14.43
N VAL A 38 -13.11 1.12 14.93
CA VAL A 38 -13.19 0.45 16.21
C VAL A 38 -11.89 0.66 16.99
N PRO A 39 -11.92 1.21 18.21
CA PRO A 39 -10.72 1.31 19.02
C PRO A 39 -10.20 -0.07 19.41
N VAL A 40 -8.86 -0.25 19.37
CA VAL A 40 -8.22 -1.47 19.87
C VAL A 40 -8.27 -1.48 21.39
N ASN A 41 -8.62 -2.61 21.97
CA ASN A 41 -8.68 -2.85 23.40
C ASN A 41 -8.30 -4.31 23.74
N ASP A 42 -8.32 -4.68 25.01
CA ASP A 42 -7.94 -6.03 25.47
C ASP A 42 -8.84 -7.15 24.90
N GLU A 43 -10.07 -6.83 24.49
CA GLU A 43 -11.01 -7.83 23.95
C GLU A 43 -10.76 -8.15 22.48
N ASN A 44 -10.25 -7.18 21.69
CA ASN A 44 -10.11 -7.34 20.25
C ASN A 44 -8.66 -7.43 19.76
N ILE A 45 -7.65 -7.09 20.57
CA ILE A 45 -6.24 -7.16 20.16
C ILE A 45 -5.82 -8.59 19.76
N ASP A 46 -6.29 -9.60 20.48
CA ASP A 46 -5.99 -11.00 20.14
C ASP A 46 -6.59 -11.39 18.80
N TYR A 47 -7.79 -10.93 18.49
CA TYR A 47 -8.41 -11.15 17.19
C TYR A 47 -7.55 -10.56 16.07
N ILE A 48 -7.13 -9.31 16.20
CA ILE A 48 -6.33 -8.59 15.20
C ILE A 48 -4.98 -9.28 14.99
N CYS A 49 -4.32 -9.71 16.05
CA CYS A 49 -3.05 -10.42 16.01
C CYS A 49 -3.14 -11.81 15.36
N ASN A 50 -4.32 -12.43 15.35
CA ASN A 50 -4.58 -13.75 14.77
C ASN A 50 -5.22 -13.70 13.38
N LEU A 51 -5.36 -12.52 12.77
CA LEU A 51 -5.77 -12.41 11.36
C LEU A 51 -4.80 -13.19 10.48
N LYS A 52 -5.32 -13.83 9.45
CA LYS A 52 -4.49 -14.54 8.46
C LYS A 52 -3.61 -13.56 7.70
N SER A 53 -4.19 -12.42 7.30
CA SER A 53 -3.51 -11.32 6.62
C SER A 53 -4.31 -10.03 6.79
N CYS A 54 -3.65 -8.89 6.77
CA CYS A 54 -4.29 -7.59 6.82
C CYS A 54 -3.47 -6.52 6.11
N TYR A 55 -4.13 -5.43 5.77
CA TYR A 55 -3.49 -4.16 5.43
C TYR A 55 -3.47 -3.26 6.66
N TYR A 56 -2.38 -2.55 6.87
CA TYR A 56 -2.27 -1.62 7.98
C TYR A 56 -1.51 -0.35 7.58
N LEU A 57 -1.80 0.73 8.29
CA LEU A 57 -1.01 1.97 8.30
C LEU A 57 -0.46 2.23 9.69
N PHE A 58 0.70 2.82 9.75
CA PHE A 58 1.31 3.28 10.98
C PHE A 58 2.01 4.62 10.76
N GLU A 59 1.37 5.69 11.19
CA GLU A 59 1.86 7.06 11.08
C GLU A 59 1.60 7.81 12.38
N ASP A 60 2.46 8.73 12.76
CA ASP A 60 2.36 9.56 13.96
C ASP A 60 2.09 8.77 15.26
N ASN A 61 2.60 7.54 15.35
CA ASN A 61 2.35 6.56 16.42
C ASN A 61 0.89 6.07 16.48
N ILE A 62 0.12 6.23 15.44
CA ILE A 62 -1.23 5.68 15.28
C ILE A 62 -1.16 4.46 14.39
N LEU A 63 -1.62 3.32 14.92
CA LEU A 63 -1.79 2.10 14.14
C LEU A 63 -3.25 1.99 13.70
N GLN A 64 -3.45 1.76 12.41
CA GLN A 64 -4.74 1.43 11.81
C GLN A 64 -4.62 0.09 11.08
N VAL A 65 -5.45 -0.88 11.45
CA VAL A 65 -5.47 -2.23 10.85
C VAL A 65 -6.81 -2.42 10.17
N LEU A 66 -6.78 -2.73 8.88
CA LEU A 66 -7.98 -2.98 8.08
C LEU A 66 -8.26 -4.48 8.00
N ASP A 67 -9.44 -4.85 8.45
CA ASP A 67 -10.05 -6.17 8.22
C ASP A 67 -11.44 -6.01 7.60
N ASN A 68 -11.57 -6.43 6.35
CA ASN A 68 -12.77 -6.21 5.53
C ASN A 68 -13.17 -4.72 5.48
N SER A 69 -14.26 -4.34 6.17
CA SER A 69 -14.73 -2.96 6.29
C SER A 69 -14.50 -2.36 7.68
N THR A 70 -13.79 -3.04 8.57
CA THR A 70 -13.51 -2.56 9.92
C THR A 70 -12.08 -2.06 10.01
N ILE A 71 -11.89 -0.86 10.54
CA ILE A 71 -10.59 -0.26 10.81
C ILE A 71 -10.38 -0.23 12.31
N TYR A 72 -9.44 -1.01 12.78
CA TYR A 72 -9.03 -1.04 14.19
C TYR A 72 -7.94 0.00 14.42
N THR A 73 -8.18 0.97 15.30
CA THR A 73 -7.28 2.11 15.54
C THR A 73 -6.74 2.10 16.97
N THR A 74 -5.43 2.38 17.14
CA THR A 74 -4.81 2.53 18.46
C THR A 74 -3.58 3.44 18.43
N GLU A 75 -3.37 4.17 19.52
CA GLU A 75 -2.14 4.90 19.83
C GLU A 75 -1.36 4.22 20.98
N ASN A 76 -1.88 3.12 21.52
CA ASN A 76 -1.26 2.40 22.63
C ASN A 76 -0.05 1.60 22.13
N THR A 77 1.14 1.98 22.58
CA THR A 77 2.41 1.35 22.17
C THR A 77 2.43 -0.15 22.45
N ASP A 78 1.85 -0.64 23.54
CA ASP A 78 1.84 -2.07 23.86
C ASP A 78 1.02 -2.86 22.85
N TYR A 79 -0.14 -2.34 22.42
CA TYR A 79 -0.96 -2.97 21.38
C TYR A 79 -0.27 -2.92 20.02
N ILE A 80 0.39 -1.80 19.69
CA ILE A 80 1.15 -1.66 18.44
C ILE A 80 2.27 -2.71 18.38
N LEU A 81 3.08 -2.83 19.44
CA LEU A 81 4.17 -3.80 19.49
C LEU A 81 3.66 -5.24 19.48
N ARG A 82 2.54 -5.50 20.16
CA ARG A 82 1.89 -6.81 20.14
C ARG A 82 1.43 -7.19 18.73
N PHE A 83 0.81 -6.27 17.99
CA PHE A 83 0.46 -6.47 16.59
C PHE A 83 1.71 -6.65 15.72
N PHE A 84 2.75 -5.85 15.89
CA PHE A 84 3.97 -5.94 15.10
C PHE A 84 4.65 -7.30 15.25
N THR A 85 4.69 -7.86 16.45
CA THR A 85 5.30 -9.18 16.73
C THR A 85 4.40 -10.37 16.37
N SER A 86 3.14 -10.14 16.01
CA SER A 86 2.17 -11.20 15.72
C SER A 86 2.49 -11.97 14.44
N ASP A 87 1.90 -13.17 14.31
CA ASP A 87 2.05 -14.03 13.14
C ASP A 87 1.16 -13.61 11.95
N CYS A 88 0.33 -12.59 12.11
CA CYS A 88 -0.45 -12.01 11.02
C CYS A 88 0.46 -11.57 9.87
N LYS A 89 0.09 -11.92 8.64
CA LYS A 89 0.76 -11.44 7.42
C LYS A 89 0.34 -10.00 7.15
N LYS A 90 1.31 -9.12 7.04
CA LYS A 90 1.12 -7.68 7.03
C LYS A 90 1.43 -7.08 5.68
N SER A 91 0.54 -6.21 5.21
CA SER A 91 0.73 -5.39 4.02
C SER A 91 0.63 -3.92 4.38
N THR A 92 1.57 -3.11 3.91
CA THR A 92 1.66 -1.70 4.31
C THR A 92 2.38 -0.85 3.25
N ASN A 93 2.72 0.36 3.63
CA ASN A 93 3.69 1.23 2.99
C ASN A 93 4.71 1.70 4.03
N ALA A 94 5.87 2.17 3.60
CA ALA A 94 6.91 2.74 4.49
C ALA A 94 7.34 1.83 5.66
N ALA A 95 7.35 0.49 5.49
CA ALA A 95 7.71 -0.49 6.52
C ALA A 95 9.05 -0.18 7.22
N LYS A 96 9.97 0.48 6.54
CA LYS A 96 11.25 0.90 7.10
C LYS A 96 11.11 1.78 8.35
N SER A 97 10.13 2.67 8.38
CA SER A 97 9.82 3.50 9.56
C SER A 97 9.23 2.66 10.69
N HIS A 98 8.41 1.67 10.38
CA HIS A 98 7.79 0.76 11.32
C HIS A 98 8.82 -0.18 11.98
N TYR A 99 9.79 -0.70 11.21
CA TYR A 99 10.94 -1.44 11.75
C TYR A 99 11.75 -0.59 12.74
N ARG A 100 12.00 0.68 12.41
CA ARG A 100 12.72 1.60 13.31
C ARG A 100 11.96 1.83 14.61
N PHE A 101 10.64 2.00 14.54
CA PHE A 101 9.82 2.15 15.72
C PHE A 101 9.86 0.89 16.61
N ALA A 102 9.68 -0.29 16.01
CA ALA A 102 9.76 -1.55 16.74
C ALA A 102 11.14 -1.69 17.43
N PHE A 103 12.23 -1.47 16.70
CA PHE A 103 13.58 -1.56 17.23
C PHE A 103 13.84 -0.56 18.37
N ALA A 104 13.38 0.69 18.25
CA ALA A 104 13.51 1.70 19.28
C ALA A 104 12.79 1.32 20.58
N ASN A 105 11.77 0.46 20.49
CA ASN A 105 11.02 -0.08 21.64
C ASN A 105 11.50 -1.49 22.04
N ASN A 106 12.71 -1.92 21.65
CA ASN A 106 13.28 -3.24 21.92
C ASN A 106 12.38 -4.39 21.46
N SER A 107 11.73 -4.21 20.32
CA SER A 107 10.80 -5.14 19.72
C SER A 107 11.16 -5.37 18.24
N GLU A 108 10.36 -6.17 17.55
CA GLU A 108 10.54 -6.49 16.15
C GLU A 108 9.22 -6.34 15.38
N LEU A 109 9.30 -6.12 14.07
CA LEU A 109 8.16 -6.19 13.15
C LEU A 109 8.31 -7.48 12.33
N LYS A 110 7.29 -8.35 12.39
CA LYS A 110 7.29 -9.66 11.73
C LYS A 110 6.29 -9.74 10.59
N ASN A 111 6.58 -10.64 9.64
CA ASN A 111 5.65 -11.08 8.61
C ASN A 111 5.08 -9.95 7.75
N VAL A 112 5.91 -8.97 7.41
CA VAL A 112 5.56 -8.01 6.35
C VAL A 112 5.76 -8.73 5.01
N GLU A 113 4.68 -8.88 4.23
CA GLU A 113 4.70 -9.57 2.93
C GLU A 113 4.61 -8.62 1.75
N TYR A 114 4.16 -7.39 2.00
CA TYR A 114 3.99 -6.38 0.98
C TYR A 114 4.23 -4.98 1.55
N ASP A 115 5.05 -4.21 0.84
CA ASP A 115 5.28 -2.78 1.07
C ASP A 115 5.20 -2.04 -0.25
N ALA A 116 4.26 -1.09 -0.35
CA ALA A 116 4.01 -0.37 -1.60
C ALA A 116 5.22 0.45 -2.05
N GLU A 117 5.95 1.10 -1.12
CA GLU A 117 7.14 1.89 -1.46
C GLU A 117 8.27 1.01 -1.99
N ILE A 118 8.49 -0.15 -1.36
CA ILE A 118 9.52 -1.11 -1.80
C ILE A 118 9.15 -1.68 -3.17
N CYS A 119 7.89 -2.04 -3.39
CA CYS A 119 7.42 -2.51 -4.69
C CYS A 119 7.63 -1.45 -5.78
N GLY A 120 7.27 -0.20 -5.51
CA GLY A 120 7.50 0.93 -6.42
C GLY A 120 8.98 1.14 -6.72
N TYR A 121 9.85 1.07 -5.70
CA TYR A 121 11.29 1.18 -5.85
C TYR A 121 11.86 0.06 -6.74
N LEU A 122 11.43 -1.18 -6.55
CA LEU A 122 11.90 -2.31 -7.35
C LEU A 122 11.50 -2.18 -8.82
N LEU A 123 10.30 -1.66 -9.10
CA LEU A 123 9.81 -1.45 -10.46
C LEU A 123 10.45 -0.24 -11.14
N ASN A 124 10.76 0.81 -10.39
CA ASN A 124 11.33 2.03 -10.93
C ASN A 124 12.31 2.70 -9.94
N ALA A 125 13.52 2.16 -9.82
CA ALA A 125 14.55 2.67 -8.90
C ALA A 125 15.02 4.12 -9.21
N SER A 126 14.62 4.69 -10.32
CA SER A 126 14.98 6.07 -10.70
C SER A 126 13.98 7.13 -10.23
N SER A 127 12.84 6.72 -9.70
CA SER A 127 11.87 7.66 -9.12
C SER A 127 12.43 8.31 -7.85
N SER A 128 12.03 9.54 -7.60
CA SER A 128 12.38 10.28 -6.37
C SER A 128 11.30 10.20 -5.30
N ASP A 129 10.15 9.63 -5.62
CA ASP A 129 8.98 9.57 -4.74
C ASP A 129 8.22 8.26 -4.97
N TYR A 130 7.95 7.54 -3.89
CA TYR A 130 7.22 6.27 -3.85
C TYR A 130 5.99 6.35 -2.94
N SER A 131 5.53 7.57 -2.64
CA SER A 131 4.28 7.74 -1.87
C SER A 131 3.10 7.04 -2.54
N VAL A 132 2.12 6.64 -1.76
CA VAL A 132 0.91 5.96 -2.26
C VAL A 132 0.22 6.78 -3.34
N ASP A 133 0.10 8.10 -3.17
CA ASP A 133 -0.50 9.01 -4.15
C ASP A 133 0.27 8.99 -5.48
N LYS A 134 1.61 9.02 -5.41
CA LYS A 134 2.46 8.96 -6.59
C LYS A 134 2.34 7.62 -7.30
N LEU A 135 2.39 6.53 -6.56
CA LEU A 135 2.22 5.17 -7.11
C LEU A 135 0.83 4.99 -7.74
N CYS A 136 -0.24 5.43 -7.05
CA CYS A 136 -1.59 5.39 -7.61
C CYS A 136 -1.69 6.17 -8.92
N SER A 137 -1.07 7.35 -9.00
CA SER A 137 -1.03 8.15 -10.23
C SER A 137 -0.25 7.47 -11.36
N GLU A 138 0.94 6.89 -11.05
CA GLU A 138 1.82 6.27 -12.03
C GLU A 138 1.23 4.98 -12.60
N TYR A 139 0.61 4.17 -11.73
CA TYR A 139 0.00 2.88 -12.11
C TYR A 139 -1.50 2.99 -12.43
N GLN A 140 -2.03 4.22 -12.55
CA GLN A 140 -3.42 4.51 -12.92
C GLN A 140 -4.45 3.84 -11.99
N VAL A 141 -4.10 3.72 -10.72
CA VAL A 141 -5.01 3.23 -9.68
C VAL A 141 -5.87 4.40 -9.22
N HIS A 142 -7.15 4.35 -9.56
CA HIS A 142 -8.11 5.37 -9.15
C HIS A 142 -9.00 4.80 -8.06
N TYR A 143 -8.89 5.39 -6.89
CA TYR A 143 -9.76 5.08 -5.77
C TYR A 143 -10.59 6.30 -5.41
N TYR A 144 -11.90 6.13 -5.40
CA TYR A 144 -12.84 7.13 -4.89
C TYR A 144 -13.39 6.65 -3.55
N SER A 145 -13.24 7.45 -2.50
CA SER A 145 -13.88 7.23 -1.21
C SER A 145 -14.44 8.55 -0.70
N GLU A 146 -15.66 8.51 -0.16
CA GLU A 146 -16.19 9.61 0.64
C GLU A 146 -15.50 9.75 2.00
N HIS A 147 -14.67 8.75 2.38
CA HIS A 147 -13.94 8.67 3.63
C HIS A 147 -12.47 9.08 3.45
N GLU A 148 -12.21 10.36 3.35
CA GLU A 148 -10.86 10.94 3.17
C GLU A 148 -9.82 10.41 4.18
N ASN A 149 -10.24 10.21 5.46
CA ASN A 149 -9.35 9.76 6.53
C ASN A 149 -8.83 8.33 6.34
N PHE A 150 -9.44 7.53 5.47
CA PHE A 150 -9.07 6.13 5.24
C PHE A 150 -8.66 5.85 3.80
N LYS A 151 -8.52 6.91 2.99
CA LYS A 151 -8.18 6.80 1.58
C LYS A 151 -6.90 5.98 1.37
N ASP A 152 -5.85 6.29 2.12
CA ASP A 152 -4.55 5.63 1.96
C ASP A 152 -4.62 4.15 2.35
N LEU A 153 -5.30 3.83 3.46
CA LEU A 153 -5.47 2.45 3.88
C LEU A 153 -6.29 1.64 2.88
N LEU A 154 -7.36 2.22 2.35
CA LEU A 154 -8.22 1.58 1.37
C LEU A 154 -7.54 1.46 0.00
N SER A 155 -6.69 2.42 -0.39
CA SER A 155 -5.93 2.38 -1.64
C SER A 155 -4.77 1.37 -1.61
N LEU A 156 -4.22 1.07 -0.44
CA LEU A 156 -3.22 0.01 -0.25
C LEU A 156 -3.81 -1.40 -0.40
N ARG A 157 -5.10 -1.55 -0.24
CA ARG A 157 -5.79 -2.81 -0.33
C ARG A 157 -5.64 -3.47 -1.70
N PRO A 158 -6.60 -4.05 -2.32
CA PRO A 158 -6.30 -4.82 -3.52
C PRO A 158 -5.80 -3.95 -4.67
N LEU A 159 -6.27 -2.71 -4.79
CA LEU A 159 -6.06 -1.92 -6.01
C LEU A 159 -4.58 -1.67 -6.34
N LEU A 160 -3.81 -1.16 -5.37
CA LEU A 160 -2.40 -0.89 -5.61
C LEU A 160 -1.57 -2.17 -5.65
N ALA A 161 -1.83 -3.13 -4.75
CA ALA A 161 -1.15 -4.41 -4.76
C ALA A 161 -1.47 -5.22 -6.04
N GLU A 162 -2.72 -5.20 -6.51
CA GLU A 162 -3.13 -5.82 -7.78
C GLU A 162 -2.46 -5.17 -8.99
N ALA A 163 -2.12 -3.89 -8.93
CA ALA A 163 -1.39 -3.22 -9.98
C ALA A 163 0.12 -3.54 -9.98
N LEU A 164 0.76 -3.57 -8.80
CA LEU A 164 2.21 -3.70 -8.66
C LEU A 164 2.70 -5.16 -8.68
N ILE A 165 2.00 -6.08 -8.01
CA ILE A 165 2.45 -7.47 -7.87
C ILE A 165 2.60 -8.19 -9.22
N PRO A 166 1.65 -8.13 -10.17
CA PRO A 166 1.81 -8.76 -11.47
C PRO A 166 2.99 -8.25 -12.27
N GLN A 167 3.35 -6.97 -12.12
CA GLN A 167 4.52 -6.40 -12.79
C GLN A 167 5.81 -6.94 -12.18
N LEU A 168 5.91 -7.00 -10.84
CA LEU A 168 7.03 -7.62 -10.14
C LEU A 168 7.19 -9.10 -10.52
N GLU A 169 6.09 -9.82 -10.69
CA GLU A 169 6.11 -11.21 -11.15
C GLU A 169 6.65 -11.31 -12.58
N SER A 170 6.17 -10.47 -13.48
CA SER A 170 6.60 -10.47 -14.89
C SER A 170 8.08 -10.13 -15.08
N GLU A 171 8.64 -9.32 -14.19
CA GLU A 171 10.05 -8.93 -14.18
C GLU A 171 10.93 -9.86 -13.33
N GLY A 172 10.33 -10.86 -12.66
CA GLY A 172 11.05 -11.82 -11.82
C GLY A 172 11.60 -11.22 -10.52
N LEU A 173 11.00 -10.12 -10.04
CA LEU A 173 11.45 -9.38 -8.87
C LEU A 173 10.86 -9.86 -7.53
N ILE A 174 9.90 -10.77 -7.56
CA ILE A 174 9.27 -11.31 -6.33
C ILE A 174 10.29 -11.96 -5.37
N PRO A 175 11.29 -12.75 -5.81
CA PRO A 175 12.29 -13.27 -4.90
C PRO A 175 13.09 -12.15 -4.22
N LEU A 176 13.45 -11.10 -4.98
CA LEU A 176 14.17 -9.95 -4.43
C LEU A 176 13.35 -9.22 -3.36
N LEU A 177 12.06 -9.01 -3.63
CA LEU A 177 11.15 -8.42 -2.66
C LEU A 177 11.13 -9.22 -1.35
N ARG A 178 10.97 -10.54 -1.42
CA ARG A 178 10.79 -11.41 -0.24
C ARG A 178 12.07 -11.70 0.54
N ASP A 179 13.18 -11.86 -0.17
CA ASP A 179 14.40 -12.42 0.42
C ASP A 179 15.39 -11.33 0.86
N ILE A 180 15.27 -10.11 0.35
CA ILE A 180 16.26 -9.05 0.56
C ILE A 180 15.62 -7.79 1.14
N GLU A 181 14.45 -7.38 0.65
CA GLU A 181 13.86 -6.09 1.00
C GLU A 181 12.84 -6.19 2.16
N MET A 182 12.25 -7.35 2.41
CA MET A 182 11.27 -7.61 3.46
C MET A 182 11.88 -8.45 4.58
#